data_33c46f8b38e1436fd8849b44ffce6b80
#
_entry.id   33c46f8b38e1436fd8849b44ffce6b80
#
_cell.length_a   1.000
_cell.length_b   1.000
_cell.length_c   1.000
_cell.angle_alpha   90.00
_cell.angle_beta   90.00
_cell.angle_gamma   90.00
#
_symmetry.space_group_name_H-M   'P 1'
#
loop_
_entity.id
_entity.type
_entity.pdbx_description
1 polymer ?
#
loop_
_entity_poly.entity_id
_entity_poly.type
_entity_poly.pdbx_seq_one_letter_code
_entity_poly.pdbx_strand_id
1 'polypeptide(L)'
;MYEYKCKILRVVDGDTVDVDIDLGFGIWMKKERVRMMGIDTPESRTRDKVEKTFGLASKNRLKELLPVGSIAVLKTEIDRSGEDKKGKFGRILGDFLIEDKRATDILIEEGHAVAYFGGSKEEIEMKHMANREKLLREGVVSREDYEKAQKLMEKR
;
A
#
# COMPACT_ATOMS: atom_id res chain seq x y z
N MET A 1 -10.35 11.80 -14.22
CA MET A 1 -9.44 10.72 -13.78
C MET A 1 -8.50 10.38 -14.92
N TYR A 2 -7.22 10.52 -14.71
CA TYR A 2 -6.21 10.32 -15.74
C TYR A 2 -5.41 9.05 -15.47
N GLU A 3 -4.95 8.41 -16.55
CA GLU A 3 -4.07 7.25 -16.48
C GLU A 3 -2.72 7.62 -17.10
N TYR A 4 -1.66 7.25 -16.41
CA TYR A 4 -0.29 7.51 -16.85
C TYR A 4 0.53 6.22 -16.78
N LYS A 5 1.46 6.07 -17.71
CA LYS A 5 2.51 5.05 -17.56
C LYS A 5 3.50 5.58 -16.53
N CYS A 6 3.97 4.72 -15.66
CA CYS A 6 4.99 5.09 -14.69
C CYS A 6 6.02 3.97 -14.52
N LYS A 7 7.22 4.36 -14.13
CA LYS A 7 8.29 3.42 -13.80
C LYS A 7 8.37 3.30 -12.28
N ILE A 8 8.32 2.09 -11.78
CA ILE A 8 8.40 1.83 -10.35
C ILE A 8 9.84 2.00 -9.89
N LEU A 9 10.10 2.92 -8.97
CA LEU A 9 11.42 3.16 -8.41
C LEU A 9 11.60 2.40 -7.11
N ARG A 10 10.60 2.46 -6.22
CA ARG A 10 10.70 1.87 -4.89
C ARG A 10 9.33 1.75 -4.25
N VAL A 11 9.05 0.61 -3.65
CA VAL A 11 7.91 0.46 -2.74
C VAL A 11 8.36 0.90 -1.35
N VAL A 12 7.76 1.95 -0.84
CA VAL A 12 8.13 2.54 0.46
C VAL A 12 7.41 1.85 1.61
N ASP A 13 6.14 1.56 1.41
CA ASP A 13 5.27 0.90 2.38
C ASP A 13 4.16 0.17 1.64
N GLY A 14 3.29 -0.55 2.34
CA GLY A 14 2.18 -1.28 1.73
C GLY A 14 1.18 -0.41 0.97
N ASP A 15 1.23 0.89 1.15
CA ASP A 15 0.32 1.85 0.52
C ASP A 15 1.03 3.03 -0.16
N THR A 16 2.36 3.00 -0.28
CA THR A 16 3.16 4.13 -0.76
C THR A 16 4.26 3.66 -1.69
N VAL A 17 4.35 4.28 -2.87
CA VAL A 17 5.30 3.89 -3.92
C VAL A 17 5.93 5.14 -4.53
N ASP A 18 7.25 5.11 -4.73
CA ASP A 18 7.96 6.15 -5.46
C ASP A 18 8.09 5.74 -6.92
N VAL A 19 7.76 6.67 -7.83
CA VAL A 19 7.70 6.41 -9.28
C VAL A 19 8.24 7.58 -10.08
N ASP A 20 8.59 7.30 -11.34
CA ASP A 20 8.73 8.32 -12.38
C ASP A 20 7.48 8.24 -13.26
N ILE A 21 6.84 9.36 -13.54
CA ILE A 21 5.58 9.41 -14.29
C ILE A 21 5.83 9.95 -15.68
N ASP A 22 5.41 9.20 -16.71
CA ASP A 22 5.50 9.59 -18.12
C ASP A 22 4.29 10.47 -18.46
N LEU A 23 4.55 11.74 -18.76
CA LEU A 23 3.50 12.70 -19.15
C LEU A 23 3.30 12.76 -20.66
N GLY A 24 4.04 11.95 -21.42
CA GLY A 24 4.04 12.03 -22.88
C GLY A 24 4.99 13.11 -23.39
N PHE A 25 5.23 13.12 -24.72
CA PHE A 25 6.12 14.07 -25.38
C PHE A 25 7.56 14.07 -24.83
N GLY A 26 7.99 12.95 -24.24
CA GLY A 26 9.33 12.86 -23.63
C GLY A 26 9.45 13.58 -22.28
N ILE A 27 8.35 14.01 -21.70
CA ILE A 27 8.32 14.72 -20.41
C ILE A 27 8.02 13.75 -19.29
N TRP A 28 8.86 13.75 -18.27
CA TRP A 28 8.72 12.88 -17.10
C TRP A 28 8.69 13.69 -15.80
N MET A 29 7.78 13.34 -14.91
CA MET A 29 7.86 13.80 -13.51
C MET A 29 8.70 12.77 -12.77
N LYS A 30 9.84 13.19 -12.25
CA LYS A 30 10.79 12.30 -11.58
C LYS A 30 10.57 12.20 -10.08
N LYS A 31 10.76 11.01 -9.54
CA LYS A 31 10.77 10.75 -8.09
C LYS A 31 9.53 11.26 -7.38
N GLU A 32 8.38 10.96 -7.93
CA GLU A 32 7.11 11.33 -7.32
C GLU A 32 6.65 10.24 -6.36
N ARG A 33 6.13 10.66 -5.20
CA ARG A 33 5.59 9.73 -4.22
C ARG A 33 4.09 9.60 -4.39
N VAL A 34 3.62 8.36 -4.58
CA VAL A 34 2.20 8.03 -4.73
C VAL A 34 1.71 7.35 -3.45
N ARG A 35 0.66 7.91 -2.85
CA ARG A 35 -0.08 7.29 -1.76
C ARG A 35 -1.34 6.64 -2.36
N MET A 36 -1.48 5.36 -2.14
CA MET A 36 -2.64 4.63 -2.66
C MET A 36 -3.89 4.98 -1.86
N MET A 37 -4.98 5.25 -2.57
CA MET A 37 -6.20 5.80 -1.99
C MET A 37 -7.17 4.72 -1.53
N GLY A 38 -7.92 5.06 -0.48
CA GLY A 38 -9.03 4.24 -0.01
C GLY A 38 -8.63 3.01 0.77
N ILE A 39 -7.37 2.90 1.19
CA ILE A 39 -6.92 1.78 2.02
C ILE A 39 -6.11 2.25 3.22
N ASP A 40 -6.10 1.40 4.24
CA ASP A 40 -5.21 1.51 5.38
C ASP A 40 -4.44 0.19 5.49
N THR A 41 -3.12 0.28 5.62
CA THR A 41 -2.25 -0.89 5.76
C THR A 41 -1.55 -0.85 7.11
N PRO A 42 -1.16 -2.03 7.66
CA PRO A 42 -0.35 -2.04 8.87
C PRO A 42 0.98 -1.32 8.63
N GLU A 43 1.47 -0.64 9.64
CA GLU A 43 2.73 0.09 9.58
C GLU A 43 3.92 -0.86 9.46
N SER A 44 4.80 -0.62 8.50
CA SER A 44 6.03 -1.41 8.37
C SER A 44 7.20 -0.80 9.15
N ARG A 45 7.07 0.45 9.58
CA ARG A 45 8.08 1.19 10.37
C ARG A 45 7.47 1.61 11.69
N THR A 46 7.36 0.69 12.62
CA THR A 46 6.77 0.93 13.92
C THR A 46 7.55 0.17 15.00
N ARG A 47 7.44 0.63 16.24
CA ARG A 47 7.99 -0.06 17.39
C ARG A 47 7.16 -1.28 17.78
N ASP A 48 5.90 -1.32 17.36
CA ASP A 48 5.06 -2.49 17.54
C ASP A 48 5.52 -3.60 16.59
N LYS A 49 6.23 -4.59 17.13
CA LYS A 49 6.84 -5.68 16.35
C LYS A 49 5.81 -6.58 15.71
N VAL A 50 4.64 -6.73 16.33
CA VAL A 50 3.53 -7.51 15.76
C VAL A 50 2.95 -6.78 14.55
N GLU A 51 2.59 -5.51 14.69
CA GLU A 51 2.10 -4.72 13.56
C GLU A 51 3.12 -4.66 12.42
N LYS A 52 4.40 -4.47 12.76
CA LYS A 52 5.49 -4.43 11.78
C LYS A 52 5.56 -5.71 10.95
N THR A 53 5.34 -6.86 11.56
CA THR A 53 5.35 -8.16 10.86
C THR A 53 4.30 -8.16 9.75
N PHE A 54 3.10 -7.69 10.04
CA PHE A 54 2.02 -7.60 9.05
C PHE A 54 2.23 -6.47 8.05
N GLY A 55 2.81 -5.36 8.49
CA GLY A 55 3.17 -4.25 7.62
C GLY A 55 4.22 -4.64 6.59
N LEU A 56 5.22 -5.40 7.00
CA LEU A 56 6.25 -5.92 6.07
C LEU A 56 5.65 -6.92 5.09
N ALA A 57 4.68 -7.74 5.52
CA ALA A 57 3.99 -8.67 4.62
C ALA A 57 3.22 -7.90 3.54
N SER A 58 2.51 -6.84 3.89
CA SER A 58 1.81 -5.97 2.93
C SER A 58 2.78 -5.30 1.96
N LYS A 59 3.87 -4.76 2.48
CA LYS A 59 4.92 -4.13 1.67
C LYS A 59 5.53 -5.13 0.68
N ASN A 60 5.85 -6.33 1.15
CA ASN A 60 6.44 -7.37 0.30
C ASN A 60 5.48 -7.81 -0.81
N ARG A 61 4.19 -7.91 -0.49
CA ARG A 61 3.18 -8.23 -1.50
C ARG A 61 3.09 -7.14 -2.57
N LEU A 62 3.12 -5.88 -2.17
CA LEU A 62 3.12 -4.78 -3.12
C LEU A 62 4.37 -4.77 -3.99
N LYS A 63 5.53 -5.14 -3.43
CA LYS A 63 6.77 -5.31 -4.21
C LYS A 63 6.63 -6.38 -5.28
N GLU A 64 5.91 -7.45 -5.02
CA GLU A 64 5.65 -8.50 -6.00
C GLU A 64 4.73 -7.99 -7.12
N LEU A 65 3.71 -7.18 -6.76
CA LEU A 65 2.78 -6.60 -7.73
C LEU A 65 3.43 -5.50 -8.57
N LEU A 66 4.34 -4.75 -7.97
CA LEU A 66 5.01 -3.61 -8.59
C LEU A 66 6.54 -3.77 -8.49
N PRO A 67 7.14 -4.67 -9.28
CA PRO A 67 8.60 -4.86 -9.23
C PRO A 67 9.36 -3.59 -9.60
N VAL A 68 10.48 -3.34 -8.92
CA VAL A 68 11.34 -2.19 -9.20
C VAL A 68 11.81 -2.23 -10.65
N GLY A 69 11.72 -1.08 -11.33
CA GLY A 69 12.08 -0.95 -12.75
C GLY A 69 10.97 -1.34 -13.72
N SER A 70 9.88 -1.92 -13.25
CA SER A 70 8.75 -2.28 -14.12
C SER A 70 7.93 -1.03 -14.48
N ILE A 71 7.20 -1.16 -15.59
CA ILE A 71 6.26 -0.12 -16.04
C ILE A 71 4.86 -0.53 -15.59
N ALA A 72 4.18 0.36 -14.92
CA ALA A 72 2.82 0.15 -14.45
C ALA A 72 1.92 1.29 -14.92
N VAL A 73 0.61 1.08 -14.83
CA VAL A 73 -0.36 2.13 -15.11
C VAL A 73 -0.79 2.74 -13.78
N LEU A 74 -0.57 4.04 -13.65
CA LEU A 74 -1.00 4.83 -12.50
C LEU A 74 -2.32 5.52 -12.86
N LYS A 75 -3.33 5.31 -12.05
CA LYS A 75 -4.62 5.97 -12.18
C LYS A 75 -4.74 7.00 -11.07
N THR A 76 -4.73 8.28 -11.42
CA THR A 76 -4.75 9.36 -10.44
C THR A 76 -6.17 9.74 -10.05
N GLU A 77 -6.34 10.29 -8.86
CA GLU A 77 -7.59 10.86 -8.42
C GLU A 77 -7.69 12.32 -8.88
N ILE A 78 -8.89 12.75 -9.23
CA ILE A 78 -9.15 14.10 -9.72
C ILE A 78 -9.82 14.90 -8.60
N ASP A 79 -9.36 16.14 -8.38
CA ASP A 79 -10.01 17.05 -7.46
C ASP A 79 -11.20 17.77 -8.14
N ARG A 80 -11.85 18.69 -7.42
CA ARG A 80 -13.01 19.43 -7.93
C ARG A 80 -12.72 20.33 -9.13
N SER A 81 -11.46 20.73 -9.31
CA SER A 81 -11.06 21.55 -10.46
C SER A 81 -10.79 20.74 -11.72
N GLY A 82 -10.84 19.43 -11.63
CA GLY A 82 -10.50 18.52 -12.73
C GLY A 82 -9.03 18.21 -12.86
N GLU A 83 -8.22 18.66 -11.91
CA GLU A 83 -6.78 18.38 -11.86
C GLU A 83 -6.48 17.15 -11.00
N ASP A 84 -5.32 16.55 -11.22
CA ASP A 84 -4.88 15.41 -10.44
C ASP A 84 -4.65 15.82 -8.97
N LYS A 85 -5.22 15.05 -8.07
CA LYS A 85 -5.21 15.36 -6.65
C LYS A 85 -3.87 15.02 -6.00
N LYS A 86 -3.34 15.98 -5.24
CA LYS A 86 -2.19 15.76 -4.36
C LYS A 86 -2.65 15.78 -2.91
N GLY A 87 -2.17 14.81 -2.14
CA GLY A 87 -2.44 14.73 -0.72
C GLY A 87 -1.49 15.58 0.11
N LYS A 88 -1.50 15.35 1.41
CA LYS A 88 -0.58 16.00 2.34
C LYS A 88 0.88 15.69 1.94
N PHE A 89 1.78 16.63 2.19
CA PHE A 89 3.21 16.50 1.90
C PHE A 89 3.56 16.33 0.41
N GLY A 90 2.69 16.81 -0.49
CA GLY A 90 2.94 16.77 -1.92
C GLY A 90 2.87 15.40 -2.56
N ARG A 91 2.26 14.42 -1.87
CA ARG A 91 2.07 13.08 -2.43
C ARG A 91 0.95 13.09 -3.45
N ILE A 92 1.16 12.36 -4.54
CA ILE A 92 0.10 12.12 -5.52
C ILE A 92 -0.82 11.04 -4.97
N LEU A 93 -2.13 11.26 -5.11
CA LEU A 93 -3.12 10.29 -4.69
C LEU A 93 -3.59 9.48 -5.90
N GLY A 94 -3.53 8.17 -5.80
CA GLY A 94 -3.89 7.32 -6.94
C GLY A 94 -3.88 5.84 -6.62
N ASP A 95 -3.95 5.04 -7.67
CA ASP A 95 -3.92 3.59 -7.58
C ASP A 95 -3.18 3.04 -8.80
N PHE A 96 -2.75 1.80 -8.74
CA PHE A 96 -2.07 1.14 -9.85
C PHE A 96 -2.96 0.06 -10.42
N LEU A 97 -2.96 -0.08 -11.75
CA LEU A 97 -3.70 -1.13 -12.42
C LEU A 97 -2.75 -2.30 -12.72
N ILE A 98 -3.14 -3.48 -12.29
CA ILE A 98 -2.41 -4.72 -12.50
C ILE A 98 -3.37 -5.67 -13.21
N GLU A 99 -3.14 -5.87 -14.51
CA GLU A 99 -4.02 -6.67 -15.37
C GLU A 99 -5.49 -6.25 -15.23
N ASP A 100 -5.73 -4.93 -15.33
CA ASP A 100 -7.05 -4.30 -15.23
C ASP A 100 -7.69 -4.34 -13.84
N LYS A 101 -6.96 -4.81 -12.84
CA LYS A 101 -7.43 -4.84 -11.46
C LYS A 101 -6.65 -3.82 -10.63
N ARG A 102 -7.32 -3.14 -9.71
CA ARG A 102 -6.66 -2.16 -8.84
C ARG A 102 -5.80 -2.87 -7.81
N ALA A 103 -4.58 -2.37 -7.62
CA ALA A 103 -3.68 -2.90 -6.59
C ALA A 103 -4.32 -2.84 -5.20
N THR A 104 -5.07 -1.77 -4.89
CA THR A 104 -5.79 -1.65 -3.61
C THR A 104 -6.80 -2.77 -3.42
N ASP A 105 -7.55 -3.14 -4.46
CA ASP A 105 -8.52 -4.23 -4.38
C ASP A 105 -7.83 -5.58 -4.13
N ILE A 106 -6.70 -5.81 -4.78
CA ILE A 106 -5.91 -7.03 -4.57
C ILE A 106 -5.45 -7.13 -3.12
N LEU A 107 -4.91 -6.05 -2.57
CA LEU A 107 -4.43 -6.02 -1.20
C LEU A 107 -5.57 -6.23 -0.18
N ILE A 108 -6.74 -5.63 -0.43
CA ILE A 108 -7.92 -5.81 0.43
C ILE A 108 -8.38 -7.28 0.40
N GLU A 109 -8.53 -7.85 -0.78
CA GLU A 109 -8.98 -9.24 -0.94
C GLU A 109 -8.04 -10.24 -0.26
N GLU A 110 -6.75 -9.97 -0.32
CA GLU A 110 -5.73 -10.86 0.26
C GLU A 110 -5.52 -10.65 1.77
N GLY A 111 -6.13 -9.62 2.36
CA GLY A 111 -5.99 -9.35 3.77
C GLY A 111 -4.79 -8.48 4.15
N HIS A 112 -4.16 -7.83 3.16
CA HIS A 112 -3.02 -6.93 3.39
C HIS A 112 -3.42 -5.49 3.63
N ALA A 113 -4.66 -5.14 3.35
CA ALA A 113 -5.17 -3.79 3.54
C ALA A 113 -6.62 -3.83 4.00
N VAL A 114 -7.06 -2.75 4.60
CA VAL A 114 -8.45 -2.53 5.00
C VAL A 114 -8.99 -1.37 4.17
N ALA A 115 -10.19 -1.51 3.62
CA ALA A 115 -10.85 -0.40 2.93
C ALA A 115 -11.11 0.73 3.92
N TYR A 116 -10.71 1.95 3.56
CA TYR A 116 -10.82 3.12 4.42
C TYR A 116 -11.50 4.27 3.69
N PHE A 117 -12.74 4.56 4.06
CA PHE A 117 -13.54 5.65 3.50
C PHE A 117 -14.12 6.55 4.60
N GLY A 118 -13.32 6.81 5.63
CA GLY A 118 -13.75 7.66 6.73
C GLY A 118 -14.50 6.94 7.83
N GLY A 119 -14.36 5.61 7.94
CA GLY A 119 -14.95 4.83 9.02
C GLY A 119 -14.29 5.11 10.37
N SER A 120 -14.87 4.57 11.46
CA SER A 120 -14.30 4.73 12.78
C SER A 120 -12.97 4.01 12.91
N LYS A 121 -12.10 4.55 13.76
CA LYS A 121 -10.81 3.96 14.06
C LYS A 121 -10.95 2.55 14.63
N GLU A 122 -11.99 2.34 15.45
CA GLU A 122 -12.28 1.04 16.05
C GLU A 122 -12.67 -0.02 15.02
N GLU A 123 -13.50 0.34 14.04
CA GLU A 123 -13.88 -0.56 12.95
C GLU A 123 -12.69 -0.98 12.11
N ILE A 124 -11.81 -0.02 11.79
CA ILE A 124 -10.59 -0.26 11.02
C ILE A 124 -9.69 -1.24 11.79
N GLU A 125 -9.53 -1.01 13.08
CA GLU A 125 -8.70 -1.87 13.94
C GLU A 125 -9.23 -3.30 14.00
N MET A 126 -10.54 -3.47 14.13
CA MET A 126 -11.18 -4.79 14.11
C MET A 126 -10.94 -5.53 12.79
N LYS A 127 -11.02 -4.81 11.67
CA LYS A 127 -10.75 -5.39 10.35
C LYS A 127 -9.29 -5.79 10.20
N HIS A 128 -8.37 -5.01 10.75
CA HIS A 128 -6.94 -5.39 10.77
C HIS A 128 -6.71 -6.66 11.59
N MET A 129 -7.39 -6.79 12.72
CA MET A 129 -7.27 -8.01 13.55
C MET A 129 -7.79 -9.24 12.82
N ALA A 130 -8.92 -9.12 12.11
CA ALA A 130 -9.45 -10.20 11.29
C ALA A 130 -8.49 -10.58 10.17
N ASN A 131 -7.84 -9.58 9.55
CA ASN A 131 -6.83 -9.82 8.52
C ASN A 131 -5.61 -10.56 9.07
N ARG A 132 -5.18 -10.24 10.29
CA ARG A 132 -4.06 -10.95 10.94
C ARG A 132 -4.35 -12.44 11.07
N GLU A 133 -5.55 -12.79 11.52
CA GLU A 133 -5.96 -14.19 11.64
C GLU A 133 -5.97 -14.89 10.29
N LYS A 134 -6.48 -14.22 9.25
CA LYS A 134 -6.49 -14.74 7.89
C LYS A 134 -5.09 -15.02 7.38
N LEU A 135 -4.18 -14.06 7.52
CA LEU A 135 -2.80 -14.19 7.04
C LEU A 135 -2.03 -15.29 7.78
N LEU A 136 -2.29 -15.46 9.07
CA LEU A 136 -1.70 -16.55 9.86
C LEU A 136 -2.26 -17.91 9.42
N ARG A 137 -3.57 -18.00 9.23
CA ARG A 137 -4.24 -19.24 8.81
C ARG A 137 -3.78 -19.67 7.42
N GLU A 138 -3.58 -18.72 6.51
CA GLU A 138 -3.13 -19.01 5.14
C GLU A 138 -1.61 -19.20 5.03
N GLY A 139 -0.87 -18.97 6.10
CA GLY A 139 0.58 -19.12 6.11
C GLY A 139 1.35 -18.00 5.43
N VAL A 140 0.69 -16.88 5.08
CA VAL A 140 1.36 -15.71 4.50
C VAL A 140 2.31 -15.08 5.51
N VAL A 141 1.86 -15.02 6.77
CA VAL A 141 2.71 -14.67 7.91
C VAL A 141 2.85 -15.96 8.73
N SER A 142 4.08 -16.41 8.97
CA SER A 142 4.32 -17.62 9.72
C SER A 142 4.01 -17.44 11.20
N ARG A 143 3.53 -18.48 11.85
CA ARG A 143 3.31 -18.45 13.30
C ARG A 143 4.60 -18.24 14.05
N GLU A 144 5.71 -18.75 13.54
CA GLU A 144 7.03 -18.57 14.11
C GLU A 144 7.40 -17.08 14.19
N ASP A 145 7.25 -16.36 13.08
CA ASP A 145 7.53 -14.92 13.03
C ASP A 145 6.58 -14.13 13.94
N TYR A 146 5.31 -14.49 13.94
CA TYR A 146 4.30 -13.87 14.78
C TYR A 146 4.60 -14.04 16.27
N GLU A 147 4.88 -15.27 16.69
CA GLU A 147 5.24 -15.58 18.08
C GLU A 147 6.52 -14.90 18.53
N LYS A 148 7.51 -14.85 17.63
CA LYS A 148 8.77 -14.15 17.87
C LYS A 148 8.53 -12.65 18.09
N ALA A 149 7.67 -12.04 17.28
CA ALA A 149 7.31 -10.63 17.43
C ALA A 149 6.57 -10.38 18.76
N GLN A 150 5.65 -11.27 19.13
CA GLN A 150 4.95 -11.18 20.41
C GLN A 150 5.91 -11.24 21.60
N LYS A 151 6.87 -12.14 21.56
CA LYS A 151 7.89 -12.27 22.63
C LYS A 151 8.73 -11.01 22.77
N LEU A 152 9.08 -10.38 21.64
CA LEU A 152 9.84 -9.12 21.67
C LEU A 152 9.05 -8.00 22.35
N MET A 153 7.73 -8.00 22.19
CA MET A 153 6.86 -6.99 22.83
C MET A 153 6.68 -7.25 24.32
N GLU A 154 6.68 -8.51 24.76
CA GLU A 154 6.55 -8.88 26.16
C GLU A 154 7.77 -8.52 27.03
N LYS A 155 8.94 -8.42 26.40
CA LYS A 155 10.21 -8.12 27.11
C LYS A 155 10.43 -6.63 27.42
N ARG A 156 9.45 -5.81 27.15
CA ARG A 156 9.55 -4.37 27.39
C ARG A 156 8.99 -3.94 28.73
#